data_d6fd871dd8438cb06bb25ca830f30e10
#
_entry.id   d6fd871dd8438cb06bb25ca830f30e10
#
_cell.length_a   1.000
_cell.length_b   1.000
_cell.length_c   1.000
_cell.angle_alpha   90.00
_cell.angle_beta   90.00
_cell.angle_gamma   90.00
#
_symmetry.space_group_name_H-M   'P 1'
#
loop_
_entity.id
_entity.type
_entity.pdbx_description
1 polymer ?
#
loop_
_entity_poly.entity_id
_entity_poly.type
_entity_poly.pdbx_seq_one_letter_code
_entity_poly.pdbx_strand_id
1 'polypeptide(L)'
;MTLLAHDRYCDEIALQVGQLRAVLTSGTDLATTVPTCPDWSLEDLVRHMGGALRWVDTLVRSRAQENIPQEQIPLAAGPEERGDAAALDKWLAETGELVVAALREAGPDTTVWAWAGILDSGFWARRMTHEITVHRADAALTAGLLYEVAPDIAADALDEWLQLVEWVQRNAALPAAGELRGDGRSIHLHATDTAPALNAEWLVELGEEGVSWRRGHEKATVALRGPLTPVMLAFFRRLPLDTPGLEVLGEREVLEFWLERTSFG
;
A
#
# COMPACT_ATOMS: atom_id res chain seq x y z
N MET A 1 10.10 -0.52 -16.43
CA MET A 1 8.83 -0.09 -15.81
C MET A 1 8.78 1.43 -15.86
N THR A 2 7.64 2.02 -16.22
CA THR A 2 7.48 3.48 -16.22
C THR A 2 6.63 3.86 -15.01
N LEU A 3 7.17 4.68 -14.12
CA LEU A 3 6.42 5.24 -12.99
C LEU A 3 5.29 6.14 -13.50
N LEU A 4 4.23 6.28 -12.73
CA LEU A 4 3.19 7.28 -12.98
C LEU A 4 3.78 8.68 -12.78
N ALA A 5 3.14 9.68 -13.38
CA ALA A 5 3.54 11.07 -13.17
C ALA A 5 3.39 11.46 -11.68
N HIS A 6 4.30 12.29 -11.18
CA HIS A 6 4.29 12.74 -9.78
C HIS A 6 2.95 13.37 -9.37
N ASP A 7 2.39 14.21 -10.23
CA ASP A 7 1.07 14.83 -9.98
C ASP A 7 -0.05 13.79 -9.91
N ARG A 8 0.06 12.66 -10.65
CA ARG A 8 -0.92 11.58 -10.57
C ARG A 8 -0.95 10.93 -9.17
N TYR A 9 0.23 10.76 -8.54
CA TYR A 9 0.33 10.30 -7.16
C TYR A 9 -0.27 11.33 -6.19
N CYS A 10 0.04 12.60 -6.36
CA CYS A 10 -0.50 13.67 -5.52
C CYS A 10 -2.03 13.76 -5.61
N ASP A 11 -2.59 13.65 -6.82
CA ASP A 11 -4.05 13.64 -7.04
C ASP A 11 -4.69 12.42 -6.39
N GLU A 12 -4.04 11.26 -6.47
CA GLU A 12 -4.54 10.05 -5.85
C GLU A 12 -4.51 10.12 -4.32
N ILE A 13 -3.46 10.65 -3.71
CA ILE A 13 -3.43 10.87 -2.25
C ILE A 13 -4.64 11.73 -1.83
N ALA A 14 -4.90 12.83 -2.53
CA ALA A 14 -6.05 13.69 -2.24
C ALA A 14 -7.39 12.94 -2.35
N LEU A 15 -7.55 12.14 -3.40
CA LEU A 15 -8.75 11.31 -3.61
C LEU A 15 -8.92 10.27 -2.50
N GLN A 16 -7.87 9.53 -2.17
CA GLN A 16 -7.90 8.47 -1.16
C GLN A 16 -8.15 9.04 0.24
N VAL A 17 -7.58 10.20 0.58
CA VAL A 17 -7.89 10.93 1.83
C VAL A 17 -9.37 11.27 1.87
N GLY A 18 -9.93 11.83 0.79
CA GLY A 18 -11.35 12.15 0.71
C GLY A 18 -12.26 10.91 0.91
N GLN A 19 -11.88 9.78 0.33
CA GLN A 19 -12.63 8.53 0.46
C GLN A 19 -12.47 7.90 1.85
N LEU A 20 -11.31 7.99 2.50
CA LEU A 20 -11.13 7.54 3.89
C LEU A 20 -11.96 8.38 4.86
N ARG A 21 -12.05 9.70 4.63
CA ARG A 21 -12.94 10.61 5.37
C ARG A 21 -14.42 10.23 5.20
N ALA A 22 -14.82 9.80 4.00
CA ALA A 22 -16.18 9.30 3.78
C ALA A 22 -16.51 8.06 4.62
N VAL A 23 -15.52 7.18 4.87
CA VAL A 23 -15.69 6.05 5.80
C VAL A 23 -15.91 6.56 7.24
N LEU A 24 -15.13 7.53 7.71
CA LEU A 24 -15.30 8.13 9.05
C LEU A 24 -16.70 8.72 9.26
N THR A 25 -17.27 9.29 8.21
CA THR A 25 -18.59 9.94 8.26
C THR A 25 -19.75 9.02 7.88
N SER A 26 -19.48 7.72 7.61
CA SER A 26 -20.51 6.73 7.25
C SER A 26 -21.40 6.29 8.41
N GLY A 27 -21.01 6.62 9.65
CA GLY A 27 -21.68 6.17 10.87
C GLY A 27 -21.13 4.85 11.43
N THR A 28 -20.05 4.32 10.86
CA THR A 28 -19.34 3.16 11.42
C THR A 28 -18.72 3.54 12.77
N ASP A 29 -18.89 2.68 13.79
CA ASP A 29 -18.28 2.90 15.09
C ASP A 29 -16.74 2.87 14.98
N LEU A 30 -16.11 3.93 15.46
CA LEU A 30 -14.64 4.07 15.46
C LEU A 30 -13.92 2.98 16.27
N ALA A 31 -14.61 2.36 17.23
CA ALA A 31 -14.08 1.25 18.02
C ALA A 31 -14.15 -0.11 17.30
N THR A 32 -14.76 -0.18 16.09
CA THR A 32 -14.85 -1.43 15.33
C THR A 32 -13.46 -1.93 14.96
N THR A 33 -13.18 -3.20 15.30
CA THR A 33 -11.92 -3.86 14.94
C THR A 33 -11.76 -3.95 13.43
N VAL A 34 -10.58 -3.62 12.94
CA VAL A 34 -10.21 -3.76 11.52
C VAL A 34 -9.90 -5.24 11.21
N PRO A 35 -10.67 -5.93 10.36
CA PRO A 35 -10.51 -7.37 10.16
C PRO A 35 -9.13 -7.79 9.63
N THR A 36 -8.48 -6.90 8.89
CA THR A 36 -7.16 -7.10 8.27
C THR A 36 -6.00 -6.66 9.14
N CYS A 37 -6.29 -5.90 10.22
CA CYS A 37 -5.35 -5.44 11.23
C CYS A 37 -5.99 -5.63 12.62
N PRO A 38 -6.08 -6.86 13.15
CA PRO A 38 -6.94 -7.20 14.30
C PRO A 38 -6.57 -6.52 15.61
N ASP A 39 -5.37 -5.97 15.72
CA ASP A 39 -4.92 -5.20 16.87
C ASP A 39 -5.37 -3.72 16.82
N TRP A 40 -5.99 -3.30 15.72
CA TRP A 40 -6.42 -1.93 15.48
C TRP A 40 -7.93 -1.80 15.44
N SER A 41 -8.42 -0.70 16.00
CA SER A 41 -9.74 -0.15 15.72
C SER A 41 -9.72 0.70 14.44
N LEU A 42 -10.87 1.02 13.88
CA LEU A 42 -10.99 1.97 12.76
C LEU A 42 -10.34 3.32 13.12
N GLU A 43 -10.47 3.78 14.37
CA GLU A 43 -9.80 4.99 14.83
C GLU A 43 -8.27 4.87 14.78
N ASP A 44 -7.72 3.74 15.23
CA ASP A 44 -6.26 3.51 15.20
C ASP A 44 -5.73 3.50 13.77
N LEU A 45 -6.45 2.88 12.84
CA LEU A 45 -6.13 2.88 11.42
C LEU A 45 -6.08 4.32 10.84
N VAL A 46 -7.08 5.13 11.14
CA VAL A 46 -7.14 6.52 10.65
C VAL A 46 -6.02 7.36 11.27
N ARG A 47 -5.73 7.17 12.56
CA ARG A 47 -4.62 7.85 13.24
C ARG A 47 -3.27 7.44 12.67
N HIS A 48 -3.08 6.15 12.37
CA HIS A 48 -1.89 5.67 11.67
C HIS A 48 -1.71 6.38 10.33
N MET A 49 -2.74 6.40 9.50
CA MET A 49 -2.66 7.02 8.17
C MET A 49 -2.38 8.52 8.24
N GLY A 50 -3.11 9.25 9.06
CA GLY A 50 -2.88 10.68 9.21
C GLY A 50 -1.51 10.98 9.81
N GLY A 51 -1.04 10.18 10.77
CA GLY A 51 0.30 10.28 11.34
C GLY A 51 1.40 10.07 10.29
N ALA A 52 1.26 9.05 9.43
CA ALA A 52 2.20 8.78 8.34
C ALA A 52 2.25 9.93 7.33
N LEU A 53 1.09 10.47 6.95
CA LEU A 53 1.01 11.61 6.04
C LEU A 53 1.65 12.89 6.63
N ARG A 54 1.45 13.16 7.94
CA ARG A 54 2.10 14.29 8.62
C ARG A 54 3.60 14.12 8.74
N TRP A 55 4.03 12.90 8.98
CA TRP A 55 5.45 12.57 9.00
C TRP A 55 6.11 12.87 7.65
N VAL A 56 5.52 12.40 6.55
CA VAL A 56 6.03 12.66 5.21
C VAL A 56 5.96 14.15 4.84
N ASP A 57 4.88 14.87 5.19
CA ASP A 57 4.81 16.33 5.02
C ASP A 57 6.02 17.02 5.68
N THR A 58 6.34 16.64 6.92
CA THR A 58 7.49 17.22 7.65
C THR A 58 8.83 16.87 7.01
N LEU A 59 9.04 15.61 6.62
CA LEU A 59 10.26 15.17 5.93
C LEU A 59 10.48 15.95 4.63
N VAL A 60 9.44 16.08 3.83
CA VAL A 60 9.50 16.73 2.52
C VAL A 60 9.73 18.24 2.66
N ARG A 61 8.98 18.93 3.53
CA ARG A 61 9.15 20.38 3.74
C ARG A 61 10.51 20.76 4.31
N SER A 62 11.00 19.96 5.25
CA SER A 62 12.33 20.19 5.84
C SER A 62 13.47 19.70 4.97
N ARG A 63 13.20 18.98 3.87
CA ARG A 63 14.20 18.28 3.05
C ARG A 63 15.11 17.45 3.94
N ALA A 64 14.50 16.68 4.84
CA ALA A 64 15.20 15.91 5.85
C ALA A 64 16.27 15.01 5.22
N GLN A 65 17.48 15.00 5.81
CA GLN A 65 18.60 14.15 5.36
C GLN A 65 18.71 12.86 6.18
N GLU A 66 17.94 12.77 7.26
CA GLU A 66 17.85 11.61 8.16
C GLU A 66 16.40 11.44 8.65
N ASN A 67 16.12 10.31 9.29
CA ASN A 67 14.81 10.06 9.88
C ASN A 67 14.48 11.10 10.97
N ILE A 68 13.26 11.62 10.93
CA ILE A 68 12.67 12.39 12.03
C ILE A 68 11.70 11.45 12.74
N PRO A 69 11.91 11.10 14.03
CA PRO A 69 10.99 10.24 14.78
C PRO A 69 9.57 10.82 14.79
N GLN A 70 8.58 9.96 14.55
CA GLN A 70 7.18 10.37 14.42
C GLN A 70 6.65 11.08 15.67
N GLU A 71 7.17 10.74 16.86
CA GLU A 71 6.83 11.37 18.13
C GLU A 71 7.22 12.85 18.20
N GLN A 72 8.14 13.28 17.34
CA GLN A 72 8.58 14.68 17.23
C GLN A 72 7.72 15.48 16.25
N ILE A 73 6.82 14.82 15.52
CA ILE A 73 5.98 15.48 14.51
C ILE A 73 4.73 16.07 15.18
N PRO A 74 4.49 17.39 15.06
CA PRO A 74 3.30 18.00 15.63
C PRO A 74 2.01 17.37 15.08
N LEU A 75 1.11 17.00 15.96
CA LEU A 75 -0.18 16.41 15.64
C LEU A 75 -0.12 15.08 14.86
N ALA A 76 1.01 14.39 14.85
CA ALA A 76 1.09 13.07 14.20
C ALA A 76 0.18 12.04 14.89
N ALA A 77 -0.02 12.14 16.19
CA ALA A 77 -0.92 11.26 16.94
C ALA A 77 -2.42 11.57 16.71
N GLY A 78 -2.75 12.65 15.99
CA GLY A 78 -4.13 13.10 15.81
C GLY A 78 -4.68 13.95 16.96
N PRO A 79 -6.00 14.17 17.00
CA PRO A 79 -6.67 14.87 18.10
C PRO A 79 -6.44 14.17 19.45
N GLU A 80 -6.35 14.94 20.54
CA GLU A 80 -6.14 14.37 21.89
C GLU A 80 -7.31 13.47 22.31
N GLU A 81 -8.54 13.91 22.05
CA GLU A 81 -9.76 13.19 22.40
C GLU A 81 -10.01 12.04 21.41
N ARG A 82 -10.29 10.84 21.95
CA ARG A 82 -10.63 9.68 21.15
C ARG A 82 -12.15 9.56 20.99
N GLY A 83 -12.58 8.91 19.89
CA GLY A 83 -14.00 8.69 19.61
C GLY A 83 -14.70 9.88 18.95
N ASP A 84 -14.01 10.99 18.69
CA ASP A 84 -14.56 12.15 17.96
C ASP A 84 -14.31 12.05 16.47
N ALA A 85 -15.29 11.49 15.74
CA ALA A 85 -15.22 11.35 14.29
C ALA A 85 -15.10 12.71 13.54
N ALA A 86 -15.71 13.78 14.09
CA ALA A 86 -15.66 15.09 13.46
C ALA A 86 -14.26 15.73 13.60
N ALA A 87 -13.64 15.58 14.77
CA ALA A 87 -12.26 16.05 14.99
C ALA A 87 -11.27 15.26 14.14
N LEU A 88 -11.43 13.92 14.01
CA LEU A 88 -10.62 13.07 13.15
C LEU A 88 -10.78 13.45 11.68
N ASP A 89 -12.02 13.66 11.21
CA ASP A 89 -12.29 14.05 9.82
C ASP A 89 -11.61 15.38 9.48
N LYS A 90 -11.76 16.39 10.36
CA LYS A 90 -11.09 17.68 10.16
C LYS A 90 -9.58 17.55 10.13
N TRP A 91 -9.00 16.83 11.09
CA TRP A 91 -7.56 16.61 11.15
C TRP A 91 -7.02 15.88 9.94
N LEU A 92 -7.72 14.85 9.45
CA LEU A 92 -7.31 14.10 8.26
C LEU A 92 -7.42 14.95 6.99
N ALA A 93 -8.45 15.81 6.88
CA ALA A 93 -8.59 16.77 5.79
C ALA A 93 -7.39 17.72 5.71
N GLU A 94 -7.08 18.39 6.82
CA GLU A 94 -5.94 19.31 6.91
C GLU A 94 -4.61 18.59 6.62
N THR A 95 -4.46 17.36 7.12
CA THR A 95 -3.26 16.53 6.89
C THR A 95 -3.08 16.18 5.41
N GLY A 96 -4.15 15.77 4.73
CA GLY A 96 -4.11 15.48 3.30
C GLY A 96 -3.74 16.70 2.47
N GLU A 97 -4.31 17.88 2.77
CA GLU A 97 -3.97 19.13 2.09
C GLU A 97 -2.50 19.50 2.27
N LEU A 98 -1.95 19.35 3.49
CA LEU A 98 -0.56 19.66 3.80
C LEU A 98 0.42 18.78 3.02
N VAL A 99 0.27 17.47 3.08
CA VAL A 99 1.21 16.54 2.42
C VAL A 99 1.15 16.67 0.89
N VAL A 100 -0.04 16.83 0.32
CA VAL A 100 -0.19 17.02 -1.14
C VAL A 100 0.47 18.33 -1.57
N ALA A 101 0.27 19.42 -0.82
CA ALA A 101 0.93 20.71 -1.11
C ALA A 101 2.45 20.59 -1.02
N ALA A 102 2.98 19.92 0.01
CA ALA A 102 4.42 19.73 0.18
C ALA A 102 5.04 18.90 -0.97
N LEU A 103 4.40 17.81 -1.36
CA LEU A 103 4.87 16.94 -2.45
C LEU A 103 4.85 17.68 -3.79
N ARG A 104 3.78 18.42 -4.09
CA ARG A 104 3.70 19.23 -5.32
C ARG A 104 4.74 20.35 -5.37
N GLU A 105 4.96 21.04 -4.26
CA GLU A 105 5.97 22.10 -4.15
C GLU A 105 7.39 21.56 -4.32
N ALA A 106 7.67 20.38 -3.73
CA ALA A 106 8.97 19.74 -3.84
C ALA A 106 9.26 19.20 -5.25
N GLY A 107 8.22 18.70 -5.96
CA GLY A 107 8.40 17.93 -7.20
C GLY A 107 9.08 16.57 -6.93
N PRO A 108 9.27 15.71 -7.96
CA PRO A 108 9.72 14.34 -7.77
C PRO A 108 11.20 14.20 -7.34
N ASP A 109 12.05 15.14 -7.71
CA ASP A 109 13.51 15.00 -7.65
C ASP A 109 14.14 15.68 -6.42
N THR A 110 13.34 16.24 -5.53
CA THR A 110 13.88 16.88 -4.30
C THR A 110 14.45 15.80 -3.39
N THR A 111 15.72 15.95 -3.01
CA THR A 111 16.39 15.02 -2.09
C THR A 111 15.73 15.08 -0.71
N VAL A 112 15.22 13.93 -0.27
CA VAL A 112 14.59 13.72 1.03
C VAL A 112 14.98 12.32 1.51
N TRP A 113 15.31 12.19 2.78
CA TRP A 113 15.58 10.88 3.38
C TRP A 113 14.40 9.91 3.17
N ALA A 114 14.74 8.65 2.86
CA ALA A 114 13.80 7.54 2.85
C ALA A 114 14.49 6.23 3.26
N TRP A 115 13.74 5.36 3.88
CA TRP A 115 14.26 4.09 4.40
C TRP A 115 14.59 3.06 3.31
N ALA A 116 13.99 3.17 2.12
CA ALA A 116 14.19 2.22 1.01
C ALA A 116 15.43 2.52 0.13
N GLY A 117 16.30 3.44 0.55
CA GLY A 117 17.51 3.78 -0.20
C GLY A 117 17.29 4.67 -1.43
N ILE A 118 16.06 5.04 -1.74
CA ILE A 118 15.69 6.03 -2.76
C ILE A 118 15.47 7.34 -2.00
N LEU A 119 16.35 8.31 -2.20
CA LEU A 119 16.38 9.53 -1.38
C LEU A 119 15.74 10.72 -2.11
N ASP A 120 14.47 10.58 -2.50
CA ASP A 120 13.73 11.66 -3.16
C ASP A 120 12.25 11.73 -2.74
N SER A 121 11.64 12.87 -3.01
CA SER A 121 10.23 13.13 -2.75
C SER A 121 9.28 12.32 -3.64
N GLY A 122 9.73 11.87 -4.80
CA GLY A 122 8.99 11.00 -5.72
C GLY A 122 8.71 9.63 -5.08
N PHE A 123 9.69 9.08 -4.35
CA PHE A 123 9.49 7.88 -3.54
C PHE A 123 8.35 8.07 -2.53
N TRP A 124 8.34 9.20 -1.80
CA TRP A 124 7.32 9.46 -0.79
C TRP A 124 5.93 9.69 -1.40
N ALA A 125 5.84 10.37 -2.55
CA ALA A 125 4.58 10.53 -3.27
C ALA A 125 3.97 9.16 -3.64
N ARG A 126 4.78 8.26 -4.21
CA ARG A 126 4.35 6.90 -4.57
C ARG A 126 4.02 6.07 -3.34
N ARG A 127 4.89 6.03 -2.34
CA ARG A 127 4.70 5.24 -1.12
C ARG A 127 3.43 5.62 -0.38
N MET A 128 3.17 6.94 -0.19
CA MET A 128 1.97 7.41 0.49
C MET A 128 0.69 7.16 -0.31
N THR A 129 0.78 7.20 -1.63
CA THR A 129 -0.34 6.79 -2.49
C THR A 129 -0.74 5.34 -2.22
N HIS A 130 0.22 4.41 -2.20
CA HIS A 130 -0.08 2.99 -2.01
C HIS A 130 -0.41 2.65 -0.56
N GLU A 131 0.23 3.31 0.39
CA GLU A 131 -0.08 3.19 1.82
C GLU A 131 -1.55 3.52 2.08
N ILE A 132 -1.98 4.73 1.68
CA ILE A 132 -3.37 5.12 1.90
C ILE A 132 -4.37 4.31 1.07
N THR A 133 -3.99 3.85 -0.12
CA THR A 133 -4.84 3.00 -0.97
C THR A 133 -5.16 1.68 -0.27
N VAL A 134 -4.16 1.01 0.31
CA VAL A 134 -4.33 -0.25 1.03
C VAL A 134 -5.11 -0.04 2.32
N HIS A 135 -4.75 0.94 3.13
CA HIS A 135 -5.43 1.20 4.40
C HIS A 135 -6.86 1.77 4.24
N ARG A 136 -7.15 2.43 3.13
CA ARG A 136 -8.55 2.75 2.80
C ARG A 136 -9.35 1.48 2.46
N ALA A 137 -8.72 0.47 1.85
CA ALA A 137 -9.39 -0.82 1.68
C ALA A 137 -9.70 -1.47 3.03
N ASP A 138 -8.76 -1.44 3.97
CA ASP A 138 -8.94 -1.92 5.33
C ASP A 138 -10.13 -1.21 6.02
N ALA A 139 -10.21 0.12 5.89
CA ALA A 139 -11.32 0.91 6.42
C ALA A 139 -12.67 0.59 5.75
N ALA A 140 -12.68 0.46 4.42
CA ALA A 140 -13.89 0.13 3.67
C ALA A 140 -14.43 -1.26 4.03
N LEU A 141 -13.55 -2.26 4.17
CA LEU A 141 -13.89 -3.60 4.63
C LEU A 141 -14.48 -3.57 6.05
N THR A 142 -13.88 -2.77 6.95
CA THR A 142 -14.38 -2.58 8.32
C THR A 142 -15.80 -2.01 8.33
N ALA A 143 -16.09 -1.08 7.45
CA ALA A 143 -17.38 -0.40 7.35
C ALA A 143 -18.40 -1.15 6.47
N GLY A 144 -18.02 -2.26 5.83
CA GLY A 144 -18.90 -2.97 4.86
C GLY A 144 -19.21 -2.15 3.61
N LEU A 145 -18.34 -1.23 3.23
CA LEU A 145 -18.49 -0.35 2.08
C LEU A 145 -17.79 -0.90 0.84
N LEU A 146 -18.26 -0.50 -0.33
CA LEU A 146 -17.58 -0.83 -1.59
C LEU A 146 -16.21 -0.16 -1.64
N TYR A 147 -15.24 -0.94 -2.14
CA TYR A 147 -13.89 -0.47 -2.40
C TYR A 147 -13.58 -0.55 -3.89
N GLU A 148 -13.19 0.57 -4.44
CA GLU A 148 -12.72 0.67 -5.82
C GLU A 148 -11.42 1.47 -5.86
N VAL A 149 -10.53 1.13 -6.77
CA VAL A 149 -9.27 1.83 -7.02
C VAL A 149 -9.03 1.90 -8.53
N ALA A 150 -8.42 2.99 -8.98
CA ALA A 150 -8.09 3.16 -10.39
C ALA A 150 -7.10 2.06 -10.85
N PRO A 151 -7.31 1.46 -12.04
CA PRO A 151 -6.48 0.32 -12.49
C PRO A 151 -4.98 0.63 -12.59
N ASP A 152 -4.60 1.85 -12.96
CA ASP A 152 -3.21 2.30 -13.01
C ASP A 152 -2.58 2.31 -11.60
N ILE A 153 -3.31 2.76 -10.60
CA ILE A 153 -2.89 2.78 -9.20
C ILE A 153 -2.79 1.35 -8.63
N ALA A 154 -3.79 0.51 -8.88
CA ALA A 154 -3.75 -0.88 -8.42
C ALA A 154 -2.58 -1.65 -9.02
N ALA A 155 -2.29 -1.43 -10.30
CA ALA A 155 -1.16 -2.06 -10.98
C ALA A 155 0.19 -1.53 -10.46
N ASP A 156 0.32 -0.22 -10.22
CA ASP A 156 1.54 0.37 -9.65
C ASP A 156 1.74 -0.01 -8.18
N ALA A 157 0.66 -0.24 -7.42
CA ALA A 157 0.74 -0.76 -6.07
C ALA A 157 1.35 -2.17 -6.01
N LEU A 158 0.99 -3.05 -6.94
CA LEU A 158 1.61 -4.36 -7.07
C LEU A 158 3.10 -4.26 -7.48
N ASP A 159 3.44 -3.36 -8.40
CA ASP A 159 4.84 -3.10 -8.76
C ASP A 159 5.66 -2.62 -7.57
N GLU A 160 5.15 -1.64 -6.82
CA GLU A 160 5.84 -1.12 -5.63
C GLU A 160 6.02 -2.21 -4.56
N TRP A 161 4.96 -2.97 -4.29
CA TRP A 161 5.02 -4.06 -3.31
C TRP A 161 6.11 -5.07 -3.65
N LEU A 162 6.18 -5.51 -4.90
CA LEU A 162 7.20 -6.44 -5.36
C LEU A 162 8.62 -5.84 -5.25
N GLN A 163 8.78 -4.55 -5.55
CA GLN A 163 10.04 -3.82 -5.35
C GLN A 163 10.44 -3.75 -3.88
N LEU A 164 9.47 -3.48 -3.00
CA LEU A 164 9.72 -3.42 -1.55
C LEU A 164 10.12 -4.79 -1.00
N VAL A 165 9.44 -5.86 -1.40
CA VAL A 165 9.81 -7.24 -0.99
C VAL A 165 11.23 -7.57 -1.44
N GLU A 166 11.57 -7.26 -2.69
CA GLU A 166 12.92 -7.46 -3.25
C GLU A 166 13.98 -6.65 -2.47
N TRP A 167 13.67 -5.38 -2.15
CA TRP A 167 14.55 -4.53 -1.36
C TRP A 167 14.74 -5.05 0.07
N VAL A 168 13.64 -5.39 0.75
CA VAL A 168 13.62 -5.91 2.12
C VAL A 168 14.45 -7.21 2.21
N GLN A 169 14.30 -8.08 1.22
CA GLN A 169 15.05 -9.34 1.16
C GLN A 169 16.55 -9.08 0.95
N ARG A 170 16.94 -8.22 0.00
CA ARG A 170 18.34 -7.89 -0.26
C ARG A 170 19.04 -7.23 0.92
N ASN A 171 18.32 -6.44 1.71
CA ASN A 171 18.87 -5.71 2.85
C ASN A 171 18.67 -6.43 4.17
N ALA A 172 18.11 -7.65 4.16
CA ALA A 172 17.77 -8.44 5.34
C ALA A 172 16.96 -7.65 6.40
N ALA A 173 16.11 -6.72 5.91
CA ALA A 173 15.33 -5.84 6.77
C ALA A 173 14.16 -6.57 7.47
N LEU A 174 13.70 -7.68 6.91
CA LEU A 174 12.67 -8.55 7.49
C LEU A 174 13.12 -10.01 7.39
N PRO A 175 13.33 -10.71 8.52
CA PRO A 175 13.78 -12.11 8.52
C PRO A 175 12.89 -13.05 7.71
N ALA A 176 11.57 -12.93 7.80
CA ALA A 176 10.61 -13.76 7.07
C ALA A 176 10.77 -13.64 5.55
N ALA A 177 11.02 -12.44 5.02
CA ALA A 177 11.27 -12.24 3.60
C ALA A 177 12.57 -12.92 3.13
N GLY A 178 13.54 -13.11 4.02
CA GLY A 178 14.77 -13.86 3.74
C GLY A 178 14.52 -15.34 3.39
N GLU A 179 13.37 -15.88 3.81
CA GLU A 179 12.95 -17.26 3.50
C GLU A 179 12.30 -17.42 2.12
N LEU A 180 11.98 -16.29 1.44
CA LEU A 180 11.41 -16.28 0.08
C LEU A 180 12.46 -16.68 -0.95
N ARG A 181 12.95 -17.88 -0.82
CA ARG A 181 13.91 -18.54 -1.72
C ARG A 181 13.34 -19.88 -2.14
N GLY A 182 13.70 -20.33 -3.28
CA GLY A 182 13.19 -21.59 -3.78
C GLY A 182 14.03 -22.15 -4.91
N ASP A 183 13.50 -23.19 -5.51
CA ASP A 183 14.06 -24.00 -6.60
C ASP A 183 13.48 -23.59 -7.97
N GLY A 184 13.13 -22.29 -8.14
CA GLY A 184 12.51 -21.77 -9.34
C GLY A 184 10.97 -21.83 -9.33
N ARG A 185 10.35 -22.06 -8.17
CA ARG A 185 8.88 -21.91 -8.04
C ARG A 185 8.48 -20.49 -8.37
N SER A 186 7.30 -20.34 -8.95
CA SER A 186 6.87 -19.03 -9.45
C SER A 186 5.38 -18.80 -9.23
N ILE A 187 5.01 -17.52 -9.13
CA ILE A 187 3.65 -17.05 -8.95
C ILE A 187 3.29 -16.15 -10.14
N HIS A 188 2.18 -16.42 -10.79
CA HIS A 188 1.62 -15.55 -11.82
C HIS A 188 0.41 -14.80 -11.27
N LEU A 189 0.46 -13.48 -11.23
CA LEU A 189 -0.70 -12.63 -10.98
C LEU A 189 -1.32 -12.25 -12.33
N HIS A 190 -2.61 -12.54 -12.52
CA HIS A 190 -3.30 -12.36 -13.79
C HIS A 190 -4.60 -11.56 -13.61
N ALA A 191 -4.57 -10.28 -13.94
CA ALA A 191 -5.77 -9.44 -13.97
C ALA A 191 -6.58 -9.70 -15.24
N THR A 192 -7.92 -9.90 -15.08
CA THR A 192 -8.81 -10.30 -16.20
C THR A 192 -9.67 -9.17 -16.75
N ASP A 193 -9.76 -8.04 -16.06
CA ASP A 193 -10.67 -6.93 -16.34
C ASP A 193 -9.96 -5.64 -16.78
N THR A 194 -8.69 -5.73 -17.15
CA THR A 194 -7.90 -4.55 -17.53
C THR A 194 -7.70 -4.44 -19.03
N ALA A 195 -7.50 -3.20 -19.50
CA ALA A 195 -7.10 -2.98 -20.88
C ALA A 195 -5.69 -3.57 -21.16
N PRO A 196 -5.44 -4.18 -22.30
CA PRO A 196 -4.13 -4.79 -22.61
C PRO A 196 -2.93 -3.85 -22.47
N ALA A 197 -3.13 -2.55 -22.71
CA ALA A 197 -2.08 -1.54 -22.59
C ALA A 197 -1.54 -1.39 -21.15
N LEU A 198 -2.32 -1.77 -20.13
CA LEU A 198 -1.88 -1.74 -18.74
C LEU A 198 -0.89 -2.86 -18.42
N ASN A 199 -0.88 -3.95 -19.21
CA ASN A 199 -0.04 -5.13 -18.99
C ASN A 199 -0.08 -5.60 -17.53
N ALA A 200 -1.32 -5.77 -16.99
CA ALA A 200 -1.57 -6.08 -15.58
C ALA A 200 -1.43 -7.60 -15.31
N GLU A 201 -0.25 -8.10 -15.59
CA GLU A 201 0.17 -9.47 -15.31
C GLU A 201 1.62 -9.47 -14.80
N TRP A 202 1.90 -10.27 -13.79
CA TRP A 202 3.21 -10.33 -13.13
C TRP A 202 3.66 -11.77 -12.98
N LEU A 203 4.89 -12.05 -13.33
CA LEU A 203 5.58 -13.28 -12.94
C LEU A 203 6.54 -12.94 -11.80
N VAL A 204 6.37 -13.61 -10.67
CA VAL A 204 7.25 -13.54 -9.50
C VAL A 204 7.96 -14.88 -9.36
N GLU A 205 9.28 -14.87 -9.32
CA GLU A 205 10.12 -16.07 -9.25
C GLU A 205 10.83 -16.14 -7.90
N LEU A 206 10.75 -17.30 -7.25
CA LEU A 206 11.46 -17.61 -6.02
C LEU A 206 12.72 -18.39 -6.39
N GLY A 207 13.81 -17.67 -6.70
CA GLY A 207 15.09 -18.24 -7.07
C GLY A 207 16.01 -18.53 -5.88
N GLU A 208 17.15 -19.16 -6.14
CA GLU A 208 18.18 -19.44 -5.12
C GLU A 208 18.73 -18.14 -4.49
N GLU A 209 18.93 -17.10 -5.32
CA GLU A 209 19.46 -15.79 -4.89
C GLU A 209 18.39 -14.91 -4.24
N GLY A 210 17.11 -15.24 -4.37
CA GLY A 210 15.98 -14.50 -3.83
C GLY A 210 14.86 -14.28 -4.82
N VAL A 211 13.99 -13.32 -4.49
CA VAL A 211 12.84 -12.92 -5.30
C VAL A 211 13.30 -12.09 -6.50
N SER A 212 12.76 -12.41 -7.66
CA SER A 212 12.78 -11.54 -8.84
C SER A 212 11.39 -11.49 -9.47
N TRP A 213 11.11 -10.44 -10.22
CA TRP A 213 9.81 -10.30 -10.86
C TRP A 213 9.87 -9.48 -12.14
N ARG A 214 8.85 -9.67 -12.97
CA ARG A 214 8.63 -8.89 -14.20
C ARG A 214 7.15 -8.87 -14.56
N ARG A 215 6.71 -7.89 -15.29
CA ARG A 215 5.41 -7.94 -15.95
C ARG A 215 5.45 -8.84 -17.16
N GLY A 216 4.43 -9.68 -17.31
CA GLY A 216 4.32 -10.59 -18.44
C GLY A 216 3.39 -11.76 -18.21
N HIS A 217 2.91 -12.33 -19.29
CA HIS A 217 2.06 -13.52 -19.29
C HIS A 217 2.90 -14.78 -19.52
N GLU A 218 3.14 -15.52 -18.44
CA GLU A 218 3.96 -16.74 -18.50
C GLU A 218 3.37 -17.84 -17.61
N LYS A 219 3.67 -19.10 -17.94
CA LYS A 219 3.28 -20.21 -17.08
C LYS A 219 4.09 -20.18 -15.79
N ALA A 220 3.39 -20.33 -14.66
CA ALA A 220 3.98 -20.35 -13.32
C ALA A 220 3.60 -21.63 -12.56
N THR A 221 4.21 -21.85 -11.40
CA THR A 221 3.90 -22.94 -10.49
C THR A 221 2.48 -22.78 -9.93
N VAL A 222 2.10 -21.54 -9.63
CA VAL A 222 0.75 -21.14 -9.20
C VAL A 222 0.34 -19.84 -9.88
N ALA A 223 -0.94 -19.70 -10.20
CA ALA A 223 -1.51 -18.44 -10.66
C ALA A 223 -2.65 -17.99 -9.76
N LEU A 224 -2.66 -16.69 -9.42
CA LEU A 224 -3.81 -15.99 -8.84
C LEU A 224 -4.46 -15.16 -9.94
N ARG A 225 -5.67 -15.52 -10.34
CA ARG A 225 -6.38 -14.96 -11.47
C ARG A 225 -7.72 -14.36 -11.05
N GLY A 226 -8.08 -13.20 -11.56
CA GLY A 226 -9.35 -12.53 -11.30
C GLY A 226 -9.33 -11.06 -11.68
N PRO A 227 -10.36 -10.27 -11.32
CA PRO A 227 -10.30 -8.82 -11.50
C PRO A 227 -9.12 -8.20 -10.75
N LEU A 228 -8.56 -7.10 -11.29
CA LEU A 228 -7.30 -6.52 -10.78
C LEU A 228 -7.38 -6.14 -9.29
N THR A 229 -8.43 -5.43 -8.88
CA THR A 229 -8.58 -5.00 -7.48
C THR A 229 -8.65 -6.18 -6.50
N PRO A 230 -9.51 -7.21 -6.70
CA PRO A 230 -9.47 -8.43 -5.89
C PRO A 230 -8.12 -9.16 -5.88
N VAL A 231 -7.44 -9.25 -7.04
CA VAL A 231 -6.09 -9.85 -7.12
C VAL A 231 -5.10 -9.08 -6.25
N MET A 232 -5.07 -7.76 -6.36
CA MET A 232 -4.24 -6.89 -5.52
C MET A 232 -4.56 -7.08 -4.03
N LEU A 233 -5.82 -7.01 -3.64
CA LEU A 233 -6.23 -7.14 -2.25
C LEU A 233 -5.91 -8.52 -1.66
N ALA A 234 -6.09 -9.60 -2.43
CA ALA A 234 -5.73 -10.94 -1.99
C ALA A 234 -4.21 -11.09 -1.86
N PHE A 235 -3.45 -10.54 -2.80
CA PHE A 235 -1.98 -10.56 -2.75
C PHE A 235 -1.41 -9.73 -1.59
N PHE A 236 -2.14 -8.71 -1.15
CA PHE A 236 -1.86 -7.91 0.05
C PHE A 236 -2.50 -8.48 1.32
N ARG A 237 -3.11 -9.68 1.27
CA ARG A 237 -3.77 -10.34 2.39
C ARG A 237 -5.01 -9.61 2.94
N ARG A 238 -5.65 -8.79 2.13
CA ARG A 238 -6.89 -8.06 2.47
C ARG A 238 -8.16 -8.83 2.10
N LEU A 239 -8.04 -9.80 1.20
CA LEU A 239 -9.12 -10.72 0.85
C LEU A 239 -8.64 -12.18 0.95
N PRO A 240 -9.53 -13.10 1.36
CA PRO A 240 -9.26 -14.53 1.27
C PRO A 240 -9.06 -14.97 -0.18
N LEU A 241 -8.20 -15.97 -0.41
CA LEU A 241 -7.98 -16.56 -1.74
C LEU A 241 -9.22 -17.24 -2.33
N ASP A 242 -10.22 -17.55 -1.50
CA ASP A 242 -11.49 -18.18 -1.90
C ASP A 242 -12.60 -17.13 -2.17
N THR A 243 -12.23 -15.84 -2.26
CA THR A 243 -13.17 -14.75 -2.60
C THR A 243 -13.80 -15.02 -3.96
N PRO A 244 -15.12 -14.90 -4.12
CA PRO A 244 -15.79 -15.08 -5.39
C PRO A 244 -15.19 -14.20 -6.50
N GLY A 245 -14.86 -14.81 -7.64
CA GLY A 245 -14.19 -14.13 -8.76
C GLY A 245 -12.67 -14.22 -8.76
N LEU A 246 -12.07 -14.77 -7.69
CA LEU A 246 -10.66 -15.17 -7.68
C LEU A 246 -10.52 -16.66 -7.98
N GLU A 247 -9.50 -17.01 -8.73
CA GLU A 247 -9.13 -18.39 -9.05
C GLU A 247 -7.66 -18.60 -8.68
N VAL A 248 -7.36 -19.67 -7.92
CA VAL A 248 -5.99 -20.13 -7.66
C VAL A 248 -5.77 -21.39 -8.48
N LEU A 249 -4.86 -21.34 -9.43
CA LEU A 249 -4.56 -22.43 -10.37
C LEU A 249 -3.14 -22.94 -10.15
N GLY A 250 -2.97 -24.24 -9.94
CA GLY A 250 -1.67 -24.86 -9.66
C GLY A 250 -1.42 -25.10 -8.18
N GLU A 251 -0.17 -24.98 -7.74
CA GLU A 251 0.27 -25.30 -6.38
C GLU A 251 -0.04 -24.15 -5.41
N ARG A 252 -1.22 -24.18 -4.81
CA ARG A 252 -1.72 -23.15 -3.88
C ARG A 252 -0.74 -22.86 -2.73
N GLU A 253 -0.06 -23.87 -2.25
CA GLU A 253 0.90 -23.77 -1.15
C GLU A 253 2.06 -22.80 -1.44
N VAL A 254 2.41 -22.61 -2.72
CA VAL A 254 3.46 -21.64 -3.13
C VAL A 254 2.97 -20.20 -2.93
N LEU A 255 1.71 -19.93 -3.23
CA LEU A 255 1.10 -18.62 -2.99
C LEU A 255 0.93 -18.35 -1.49
N GLU A 256 0.45 -19.34 -0.72
CA GLU A 256 0.31 -19.25 0.74
C GLU A 256 1.67 -19.02 1.41
N PHE A 257 2.72 -19.73 0.98
CA PHE A 257 4.09 -19.52 1.44
C PHE A 257 4.57 -18.08 1.22
N TRP A 258 4.25 -17.47 0.07
CA TRP A 258 4.52 -16.06 -0.21
C TRP A 258 3.78 -15.15 0.76
N LEU A 259 2.45 -15.32 0.86
CA LEU A 259 1.58 -14.46 1.67
C LEU A 259 1.96 -14.45 3.16
N GLU A 260 2.41 -15.59 3.71
CA GLU A 260 2.86 -15.68 5.09
C GLU A 260 4.14 -14.87 5.37
N ARG A 261 4.99 -14.65 4.35
CA ARG A 261 6.32 -14.06 4.48
C ARG A 261 6.43 -12.63 3.99
N THR A 262 5.36 -12.09 3.42
CA THR A 262 5.30 -10.71 2.89
C THR A 262 4.36 -9.81 3.68
N SER A 263 4.22 -10.03 4.98
CA SER A 263 3.49 -9.14 5.88
C SER A 263 4.44 -8.10 6.48
N PHE A 264 4.14 -6.83 6.32
CA PHE A 264 4.91 -5.70 6.87
C PHE A 264 4.14 -4.97 8.00
N GLY A 265 3.28 -5.64 8.71
CA GLY A 265 2.51 -5.09 9.82
C GLY A 265 1.42 -6.04 10.24
#